data_7a50fb5369b8fc00d795ed3fc5597696
#
_entry.id   7a50fb5369b8fc00d795ed3fc5597696
#
_cell.length_a   1.000
_cell.length_b   1.000
_cell.length_c   1.000
_cell.angle_alpha   90.00
_cell.angle_beta   90.00
_cell.angle_gamma   90.00
#
_symmetry.space_group_name_H-M   'P 1'
#
loop_
_entity.id
_entity.type
_entity.pdbx_description
1 polymer ?
#
loop_
_entity_poly.entity_id
_entity_poly.type
_entity_poly.pdbx_seq_one_letter_code
_entity_poly.pdbx_strand_id
1 'polypeptide(L)'
;IVVEGQFDLLLAHQAKTEEAVAVSGTALTEEHLRLLKRFTDNLLFSFDADQAGVKASGRSYEIALAMGMNVEMVVLPKGKDPADLIRENVEMWKDSISKTKHIIDFLIEAISRKELSEREFRSEIGKSVIPYIASIKSAIDRAHFVKRVSDTLLLPEQVISDEVSKARSALTQVSEVVREGEKRSVVPRKEAIKRKLIGFVLLTKAKGADSDNSLKVIEMIERMEEKNWKDIDS
;
A
#
# COMPACT_ATOMS: atom_id res chain seq x y z
N ILE A 1 10.13 -0.98 8.04
CA ILE A 1 10.42 -0.42 6.71
C ILE A 1 9.79 -1.34 5.68
N VAL A 2 9.05 -0.80 4.71
CA VAL A 2 8.42 -1.57 3.64
C VAL A 2 9.21 -1.38 2.35
N VAL A 3 9.75 -2.47 1.80
CA VAL A 3 10.47 -2.49 0.52
C VAL A 3 9.67 -3.28 -0.53
N GLU A 4 9.99 -3.12 -1.82
CA GLU A 4 9.22 -3.73 -2.90
C GLU A 4 9.64 -5.19 -3.13
N GLY A 5 10.92 -5.43 -3.29
CA GLY A 5 11.47 -6.71 -3.73
C GLY A 5 12.07 -7.57 -2.63
N GLN A 6 12.19 -8.86 -2.93
CA GLN A 6 12.84 -9.81 -2.02
C GLN A 6 14.35 -9.55 -1.90
N PHE A 7 14.99 -9.05 -2.95
CA PHE A 7 16.41 -8.69 -2.91
C PHE A 7 16.65 -7.47 -2.04
N ASP A 8 15.75 -6.45 -2.11
CA ASP A 8 15.81 -5.29 -1.22
C ASP A 8 15.74 -5.73 0.25
N LEU A 9 14.81 -6.65 0.55
CA LEU A 9 14.65 -7.22 1.89
C LEU A 9 15.94 -7.91 2.37
N LEU A 10 16.49 -8.81 1.54
CA LEU A 10 17.69 -9.58 1.92
C LEU A 10 18.88 -8.67 2.19
N LEU A 11 19.10 -7.67 1.33
CA LEU A 11 20.19 -6.73 1.49
C LEU A 11 19.97 -5.77 2.66
N ALA A 12 18.73 -5.32 2.90
CA ALA A 12 18.38 -4.53 4.09
C ALA A 12 18.72 -5.28 5.38
N HIS A 13 18.31 -6.55 5.49
CA HIS A 13 18.67 -7.39 6.66
C HIS A 13 20.17 -7.63 6.77
N GLN A 14 20.88 -7.84 5.66
CA GLN A 14 22.35 -7.93 5.65
C GLN A 14 23.01 -6.64 6.15
N ALA A 15 22.42 -5.49 5.81
CA ALA A 15 22.84 -4.16 6.28
C ALA A 15 22.40 -3.84 7.71
N LYS A 16 21.84 -4.83 8.47
CA LYS A 16 21.34 -4.70 9.84
C LYS A 16 20.09 -3.79 9.96
N THR A 17 19.29 -3.70 8.92
CA THR A 17 17.96 -3.09 8.92
C THR A 17 16.93 -4.21 9.09
N GLU A 18 16.81 -4.73 10.32
CA GLU A 18 16.04 -5.95 10.63
C GLU A 18 14.51 -5.69 10.62
N GLU A 19 14.07 -4.44 10.70
CA GLU A 19 12.67 -4.03 10.62
C GLU A 19 12.12 -3.98 9.19
N ALA A 20 12.92 -4.35 8.19
CA ALA A 20 12.49 -4.37 6.80
C ALA A 20 11.55 -5.56 6.53
N VAL A 21 10.50 -5.30 5.75
CA VAL A 21 9.56 -6.29 5.21
C VAL A 21 9.32 -6.02 3.73
N ALA A 22 9.10 -7.06 2.92
CA ALA A 22 8.85 -6.91 1.48
C ALA A 22 7.39 -7.22 1.12
N VAL A 23 6.84 -6.45 0.18
CA VAL A 23 5.52 -6.75 -0.41
C VAL A 23 5.58 -7.80 -1.52
N SER A 24 6.78 -8.09 -2.02
CA SER A 24 7.08 -9.22 -2.91
C SER A 24 6.24 -9.27 -4.19
N GLY A 25 6.21 -8.16 -4.95
CA GLY A 25 5.54 -8.08 -6.26
C GLY A 25 4.02 -8.00 -6.20
N THR A 26 3.44 -7.75 -5.02
CA THR A 26 2.00 -7.50 -4.84
C THR A 26 1.79 -6.09 -4.26
N ALA A 27 0.60 -5.51 -4.45
CA ALA A 27 0.24 -4.30 -3.71
C ALA A 27 0.12 -4.60 -2.22
N LEU A 28 0.52 -3.66 -1.37
CA LEU A 28 0.30 -3.75 0.08
C LEU A 28 -1.20 -3.67 0.37
N THR A 29 -1.77 -4.76 0.88
CA THR A 29 -3.22 -4.87 1.15
C THR A 29 -3.58 -4.33 2.53
N GLU A 30 -4.89 -4.12 2.77
CA GLU A 30 -5.39 -3.74 4.08
C GLU A 30 -5.07 -4.79 5.15
N GLU A 31 -5.10 -6.08 4.82
CA GLU A 31 -4.73 -7.17 5.74
C GLU A 31 -3.24 -7.08 6.14
N HIS A 32 -2.36 -6.80 5.18
CA HIS A 32 -0.94 -6.57 5.46
C HIS A 32 -0.76 -5.39 6.41
N LEU A 33 -1.45 -4.27 6.17
CA LEU A 33 -1.39 -3.09 7.05
C LEU A 33 -1.95 -3.38 8.44
N ARG A 34 -3.04 -4.13 8.56
CA ARG A 34 -3.57 -4.58 9.85
C ARG A 34 -2.59 -5.45 10.62
N LEU A 35 -1.86 -6.32 9.92
CA LEU A 35 -0.80 -7.13 10.54
C LEU A 35 0.34 -6.26 11.04
N LEU A 36 0.87 -5.36 10.20
CA LEU A 36 1.95 -4.45 10.57
C LEU A 36 1.58 -3.54 11.73
N LYS A 37 0.33 -3.04 11.76
CA LYS A 37 -0.16 -2.17 12.83
C LYS A 37 -0.16 -2.81 14.22
N ARG A 38 -0.09 -4.14 14.32
CA ARG A 38 0.06 -4.84 15.62
C ARG A 38 1.46 -4.64 16.22
N PHE A 39 2.43 -4.26 15.40
CA PHE A 39 3.84 -4.10 15.78
C PHE A 39 4.29 -2.65 15.82
N THR A 40 3.71 -1.80 14.96
CA THR A 40 4.13 -0.40 14.84
C THR A 40 3.01 0.48 14.28
N ASP A 41 3.00 1.75 14.67
CA ASP A 41 2.19 2.80 14.05
C ASP A 41 2.99 3.61 13.00
N ASN A 42 4.28 3.34 12.81
CA ASN A 42 5.14 4.06 11.87
C ASN A 42 5.53 3.16 10.71
N LEU A 43 5.26 3.60 9.49
CA LEU A 43 5.64 2.91 8.26
C LEU A 43 6.56 3.81 7.44
N LEU A 44 7.74 3.31 7.13
CA LEU A 44 8.68 3.90 6.20
C LEU A 44 8.61 3.13 4.89
N PHE A 45 8.23 3.78 3.81
CA PHE A 45 8.20 3.17 2.49
C PHE A 45 9.47 3.51 1.71
N SER A 46 10.16 2.48 1.25
CA SER A 46 11.34 2.58 0.42
C SER A 46 11.07 1.90 -0.92
N PHE A 47 10.32 2.61 -1.76
CA PHE A 47 10.01 2.20 -3.13
C PHE A 47 10.76 3.11 -4.09
N ASP A 48 10.86 2.69 -5.36
CA ASP A 48 11.41 3.54 -6.42
C ASP A 48 10.76 4.93 -6.39
N ALA A 49 11.60 5.95 -6.26
CA ALA A 49 11.17 7.35 -6.14
C ALA A 49 10.53 7.90 -7.43
N ASP A 50 10.27 7.06 -8.43
CA ASP A 50 9.56 7.45 -9.62
C ASP A 50 8.06 7.61 -9.34
N GLN A 51 7.40 8.49 -10.11
CA GLN A 51 5.98 8.79 -9.94
C GLN A 51 5.08 7.58 -10.20
N ALA A 52 5.57 6.55 -10.89
CA ALA A 52 4.82 5.34 -11.17
C ALA A 52 4.69 4.47 -9.92
N GLY A 53 5.76 4.33 -9.14
CA GLY A 53 5.76 3.61 -7.86
C GLY A 53 4.86 4.28 -6.82
N VAL A 54 4.91 5.61 -6.70
CA VAL A 54 4.03 6.36 -5.79
C VAL A 54 2.56 6.22 -6.18
N LYS A 55 2.22 6.24 -7.47
CA LYS A 55 0.83 6.04 -7.94
C LYS A 55 0.34 4.61 -7.75
N ALA A 56 1.19 3.61 -7.99
CA ALA A 56 0.83 2.21 -7.82
C ALA A 56 0.54 1.86 -6.35
N SER A 57 1.26 2.49 -5.42
CA SER A 57 1.12 2.26 -3.98
C SER A 57 0.15 3.24 -3.29
N GLY A 58 -0.42 4.20 -4.03
CA GLY A 58 -1.21 5.30 -3.49
C GLY A 58 -2.36 4.86 -2.58
N ARG A 59 -3.10 3.83 -2.99
CA ARG A 59 -4.18 3.27 -2.18
C ARG A 59 -3.69 2.69 -0.85
N SER A 60 -2.51 2.09 -0.83
CA SER A 60 -1.92 1.54 0.42
C SER A 60 -1.58 2.64 1.41
N TYR A 61 -1.07 3.79 0.93
CA TYR A 61 -0.80 4.95 1.78
C TYR A 61 -2.08 5.54 2.37
N GLU A 62 -3.14 5.70 1.54
CA GLU A 62 -4.44 6.19 1.99
C GLU A 62 -5.02 5.29 3.09
N ILE A 63 -4.96 3.96 2.92
CA ILE A 63 -5.45 3.00 3.90
C ILE A 63 -4.63 3.10 5.20
N ALA A 64 -3.30 3.19 5.12
CA ALA A 64 -2.43 3.32 6.30
C ALA A 64 -2.74 4.60 7.08
N LEU A 65 -2.88 5.74 6.40
CA LEU A 65 -3.27 7.02 7.01
C LEU A 65 -4.68 6.96 7.65
N ALA A 66 -5.64 6.30 6.99
CA ALA A 66 -6.99 6.10 7.52
C ALA A 66 -7.01 5.18 8.76
N MET A 67 -6.08 4.25 8.85
CA MET A 67 -5.86 3.43 10.04
C MET A 67 -5.15 4.19 11.18
N GLY A 68 -4.72 5.43 10.95
CA GLY A 68 -4.00 6.27 11.91
C GLY A 68 -2.53 5.85 12.06
N MET A 69 -1.92 5.35 10.99
CA MET A 69 -0.48 5.10 10.93
C MET A 69 0.23 6.34 10.39
N ASN A 70 1.45 6.58 10.86
CA ASN A 70 2.37 7.55 10.28
C ASN A 70 3.01 6.95 9.04
N VAL A 71 2.96 7.66 7.91
CA VAL A 71 3.47 7.18 6.63
C VAL A 71 4.58 8.09 6.15
N GLU A 72 5.78 7.58 6.11
CA GLU A 72 6.97 8.29 5.67
C GLU A 72 7.61 7.62 4.45
N MET A 73 8.27 8.41 3.63
CA MET A 73 9.00 7.97 2.44
C MET A 73 10.50 8.06 2.69
N VAL A 74 11.21 6.97 2.42
CA VAL A 74 12.67 6.98 2.35
C VAL A 74 13.05 7.61 1.01
N VAL A 75 13.77 8.73 1.05
CA VAL A 75 14.20 9.44 -0.17
C VAL A 75 15.49 8.82 -0.68
N LEU A 76 15.40 8.01 -1.73
CA LEU A 76 16.56 7.41 -2.38
C LEU A 76 17.15 8.34 -3.45
N PRO A 77 18.46 8.22 -3.76
CA PRO A 77 19.05 8.88 -4.91
C PRO A 77 18.35 8.46 -6.21
N LYS A 78 18.26 9.38 -7.18
CA LYS A 78 17.55 9.14 -8.45
C LYS A 78 18.08 7.90 -9.17
N GLY A 79 17.16 6.98 -9.53
CA GLY A 79 17.47 5.77 -10.28
C GLY A 79 18.15 4.67 -9.45
N LYS A 80 18.09 4.76 -8.14
CA LYS A 80 18.55 3.73 -7.21
C LYS A 80 17.37 3.08 -6.51
N ASP A 81 17.38 1.78 -6.42
CA ASP A 81 16.55 1.02 -5.51
C ASP A 81 17.29 0.77 -4.17
N PRO A 82 16.62 0.27 -3.13
CA PRO A 82 17.26 -0.04 -1.86
C PRO A 82 18.44 -1.01 -2.01
N ALA A 83 18.30 -2.03 -2.84
CA ALA A 83 19.32 -3.05 -3.06
C ALA A 83 20.59 -2.46 -3.68
N ASP A 84 20.43 -1.60 -4.69
CA ASP A 84 21.54 -0.92 -5.34
C ASP A 84 22.27 0.01 -4.37
N LEU A 85 21.52 0.80 -3.60
CA LEU A 85 22.11 1.73 -2.63
C LEU A 85 22.88 1.00 -1.54
N ILE A 86 22.33 -0.09 -1.00
CA ILE A 86 22.98 -0.90 0.04
C ILE A 86 24.28 -1.54 -0.48
N ARG A 87 24.24 -2.06 -1.71
CA ARG A 87 25.42 -2.67 -2.34
C ARG A 87 26.55 -1.67 -2.58
N GLU A 88 26.21 -0.44 -2.93
CA GLU A 88 27.20 0.61 -3.14
C GLU A 88 27.72 1.18 -1.82
N ASN A 89 26.83 1.51 -0.90
CA ASN A 89 27.19 2.16 0.36
C ASN A 89 26.11 1.99 1.44
N VAL A 90 26.33 1.11 2.38
CA VAL A 90 25.43 0.83 3.50
C VAL A 90 25.18 2.08 4.38
N GLU A 91 26.18 2.95 4.54
CA GLU A 91 26.00 4.17 5.36
C GLU A 91 25.07 5.18 4.67
N MET A 92 25.09 5.28 3.34
CA MET A 92 24.11 6.08 2.59
C MET A 92 22.70 5.55 2.75
N TRP A 93 22.53 4.23 2.78
CA TRP A 93 21.24 3.60 3.07
C TRP A 93 20.73 3.99 4.46
N LYS A 94 21.55 3.86 5.48
CA LYS A 94 21.22 4.26 6.87
C LYS A 94 20.89 5.75 6.97
N ASP A 95 21.65 6.59 6.29
CA ASP A 95 21.41 8.03 6.23
C ASP A 95 20.06 8.34 5.56
N SER A 96 19.72 7.64 4.47
CA SER A 96 18.42 7.78 3.81
C SER A 96 17.25 7.38 4.71
N ILE A 97 17.38 6.32 5.50
CA ILE A 97 16.38 5.91 6.49
C ILE A 97 16.23 6.95 7.60
N SER A 98 17.31 7.62 8.00
CA SER A 98 17.27 8.63 9.05
C SER A 98 16.66 9.97 8.59
N LYS A 99 16.57 10.20 7.27
CA LYS A 99 16.11 11.45 6.64
C LYS A 99 14.80 11.25 5.86
N THR A 100 13.88 10.52 6.46
CA THR A 100 12.56 10.28 5.87
C THR A 100 11.73 11.56 5.82
N LYS A 101 10.69 11.54 4.98
CA LYS A 101 9.70 12.62 4.88
C LYS A 101 8.31 12.05 4.94
N HIS A 102 7.41 12.71 5.66
CA HIS A 102 6.00 12.36 5.61
C HIS A 102 5.52 12.34 4.16
N ILE A 103 4.67 11.38 3.78
CA ILE A 103 4.21 11.19 2.39
C ILE A 103 3.65 12.49 1.78
N ILE A 104 2.98 13.31 2.56
CA ILE A 104 2.40 14.59 2.10
C ILE A 104 3.50 15.58 1.73
N ASP A 105 4.51 15.76 2.57
CA ASP A 105 5.64 16.64 2.27
C ASP A 105 6.45 16.14 1.07
N PHE A 106 6.64 14.81 0.99
CA PHE A 106 7.29 14.18 -0.16
C PHE A 106 6.56 14.50 -1.46
N LEU A 107 5.22 14.37 -1.49
CA LEU A 107 4.42 14.66 -2.67
C LEU A 107 4.44 16.15 -3.04
N ILE A 108 4.31 17.04 -2.07
CA ILE A 108 4.39 18.50 -2.30
C ILE A 108 5.74 18.83 -2.95
N GLU A 109 6.85 18.34 -2.40
CA GLU A 109 8.17 18.58 -2.98
C GLU A 109 8.33 17.97 -4.38
N ALA A 110 7.84 16.75 -4.59
CA ALA A 110 7.92 16.09 -5.89
C ALA A 110 7.15 16.87 -6.98
N ILE A 111 5.99 17.46 -6.61
CA ILE A 111 5.19 18.29 -7.52
C ILE A 111 5.88 19.64 -7.73
N SER A 112 6.46 20.24 -6.69
CA SER A 112 7.15 21.54 -6.77
C SER A 112 8.41 21.53 -7.65
N ARG A 113 8.99 20.35 -7.88
CA ARG A 113 10.15 20.18 -8.78
C ARG A 113 9.78 20.08 -10.26
N LYS A 114 8.48 19.97 -10.58
CA LYS A 114 8.01 19.96 -11.96
C LYS A 114 7.89 21.37 -12.50
N GLU A 115 8.23 21.57 -13.76
CA GLU A 115 7.98 22.81 -14.47
C GLU A 115 6.49 22.92 -14.85
N LEU A 116 5.66 23.30 -13.89
CA LEU A 116 4.22 23.45 -14.05
C LEU A 116 3.83 24.94 -14.00
N SER A 117 2.82 25.30 -14.79
CA SER A 117 2.16 26.58 -14.59
C SER A 117 1.46 26.62 -13.22
N GLU A 118 1.19 27.80 -12.71
CA GLU A 118 0.53 27.98 -11.40
C GLU A 118 -0.82 27.24 -11.33
N ARG A 119 -1.58 27.25 -12.42
CA ARG A 119 -2.85 26.52 -12.51
C ARG A 119 -2.66 25.01 -12.46
N GLU A 120 -1.69 24.48 -13.19
CA GLU A 120 -1.37 23.04 -13.20
C GLU A 120 -0.85 22.59 -11.85
N PHE A 121 0.01 23.39 -11.21
CA PHE A 121 0.52 23.11 -9.87
C PHE A 121 -0.62 22.99 -8.85
N ARG A 122 -1.54 23.97 -8.80
CA ARG A 122 -2.74 23.89 -7.93
C ARG A 122 -3.60 22.66 -8.23
N SER A 123 -3.81 22.36 -9.50
CA SER A 123 -4.58 21.17 -9.93
C SER A 123 -3.91 19.87 -9.49
N GLU A 124 -2.58 19.78 -9.61
CA GLU A 124 -1.84 18.57 -9.24
C GLU A 124 -1.81 18.37 -7.71
N ILE A 125 -1.64 19.45 -6.92
CA ILE A 125 -1.77 19.40 -5.46
C ILE A 125 -3.18 18.92 -5.07
N GLY A 126 -4.23 19.47 -5.67
CA GLY A 126 -5.60 19.05 -5.43
C GLY A 126 -5.85 17.56 -5.69
N LYS A 127 -5.27 17.03 -6.77
CA LYS A 127 -5.46 15.62 -7.17
C LYS A 127 -4.58 14.64 -6.40
N SER A 128 -3.34 15.05 -6.10
CA SER A 128 -2.30 14.14 -5.60
C SER A 128 -1.99 14.29 -4.12
N VAL A 129 -2.43 15.36 -3.44
CA VAL A 129 -2.13 15.62 -2.03
C VAL A 129 -3.40 15.64 -1.18
N ILE A 130 -4.44 16.35 -1.63
CA ILE A 130 -5.70 16.49 -0.86
C ILE A 130 -6.32 15.15 -0.46
N PRO A 131 -6.39 14.08 -1.31
CA PRO A 131 -6.93 12.79 -0.91
C PRO A 131 -6.19 12.15 0.27
N TYR A 132 -4.86 12.28 0.33
CA TYR A 132 -4.08 11.76 1.45
C TYR A 132 -4.36 12.53 2.74
N ILE A 133 -4.45 13.86 2.69
CA ILE A 133 -4.84 14.66 3.85
C ILE A 133 -6.23 14.27 4.33
N ALA A 134 -7.18 14.07 3.42
CA ALA A 134 -8.54 13.62 3.73
C ALA A 134 -8.56 12.24 4.43
N SER A 135 -7.61 11.36 4.10
CA SER A 135 -7.48 10.03 4.69
C SER A 135 -6.90 10.05 6.10
N ILE A 136 -6.19 11.09 6.53
CA ILE A 136 -5.59 11.18 7.88
C ILE A 136 -6.69 11.06 8.94
N LYS A 137 -6.53 10.14 9.89
CA LYS A 137 -7.48 9.91 10.96
C LYS A 137 -7.49 11.03 12.00
N SER A 138 -6.33 11.50 12.41
CA SER A 138 -6.15 12.57 13.40
C SER A 138 -6.61 13.92 12.85
N ALA A 139 -7.46 14.63 13.58
CA ALA A 139 -7.89 15.98 13.20
C ALA A 139 -6.76 17.01 13.33
N ILE A 140 -5.87 16.83 14.31
CA ILE A 140 -4.72 17.70 14.56
C ILE A 140 -3.74 17.60 13.40
N ASP A 141 -3.38 16.36 13.00
CA ASP A 141 -2.44 16.13 11.90
C ASP A 141 -3.04 16.61 10.57
N ARG A 142 -4.35 16.43 10.35
CA ARG A 142 -5.02 17.03 9.19
C ARG A 142 -4.90 18.55 9.15
N ALA A 143 -5.15 19.22 10.28
CA ALA A 143 -5.02 20.66 10.36
C ALA A 143 -3.59 21.14 10.06
N HIS A 144 -2.59 20.40 10.56
CA HIS A 144 -1.19 20.66 10.24
C HIS A 144 -0.92 20.64 8.72
N PHE A 145 -1.38 19.60 8.02
CA PHE A 145 -1.16 19.49 6.57
C PHE A 145 -2.06 20.41 5.74
N VAL A 146 -3.26 20.75 6.22
CA VAL A 146 -4.10 21.82 5.63
C VAL A 146 -3.32 23.13 5.62
N LYS A 147 -2.74 23.51 6.76
CA LYS A 147 -1.89 24.70 6.87
C LYS A 147 -0.68 24.61 5.93
N ARG A 148 -0.01 23.46 5.88
CA ARG A 148 1.15 23.23 5.01
C ARG A 148 0.82 23.46 3.52
N VAL A 149 -0.31 22.96 3.04
CA VAL A 149 -0.78 23.16 1.66
C VAL A 149 -1.24 24.61 1.43
N SER A 150 -1.93 25.22 2.40
CA SER A 150 -2.31 26.64 2.38
C SER A 150 -1.10 27.54 2.17
N ASP A 151 -0.04 27.35 2.96
CA ASP A 151 1.21 28.10 2.85
C ASP A 151 1.89 27.86 1.48
N THR A 152 1.84 26.63 0.98
CA THR A 152 2.44 26.26 -0.32
C THR A 152 1.71 26.91 -1.51
N LEU A 153 0.38 26.94 -1.47
CA LEU A 153 -0.46 27.48 -2.55
C LEU A 153 -0.76 28.97 -2.41
N LEU A 154 -0.36 29.59 -1.30
CA LEU A 154 -0.69 30.98 -0.92
C LEU A 154 -2.22 31.22 -0.94
N LEU A 155 -2.98 30.25 -0.46
CA LEU A 155 -4.44 30.29 -0.35
C LEU A 155 -4.89 30.26 1.12
N PRO A 156 -6.06 30.83 1.48
CA PRO A 156 -6.59 30.73 2.82
C PRO A 156 -6.79 29.28 3.27
N GLU A 157 -6.46 28.95 4.53
CA GLU A 157 -6.64 27.61 5.10
C GLU A 157 -8.07 27.08 4.96
N GLN A 158 -9.07 27.97 5.03
CA GLN A 158 -10.48 27.61 4.88
C GLN A 158 -10.75 26.94 3.52
N VAL A 159 -10.16 27.47 2.43
CA VAL A 159 -10.33 26.90 1.08
C VAL A 159 -9.78 25.48 1.00
N ILE A 160 -8.61 25.26 1.59
CA ILE A 160 -7.98 23.92 1.63
C ILE A 160 -8.80 22.97 2.53
N SER A 161 -9.27 23.47 3.67
CA SER A 161 -10.12 22.70 4.60
C SER A 161 -11.43 22.23 3.94
N ASP A 162 -12.05 23.11 3.16
CA ASP A 162 -13.27 22.78 2.43
C ASP A 162 -13.03 21.70 1.36
N GLU A 163 -11.93 21.77 0.61
CA GLU A 163 -11.54 20.74 -0.36
C GLU A 163 -11.22 19.38 0.32
N VAL A 164 -10.51 19.40 1.44
CA VAL A 164 -10.25 18.20 2.24
C VAL A 164 -11.56 17.60 2.77
N SER A 165 -12.51 18.42 3.20
CA SER A 165 -13.81 17.98 3.71
C SER A 165 -14.65 17.32 2.62
N LYS A 166 -14.65 17.89 1.40
CA LYS A 166 -15.32 17.30 0.22
C LYS A 166 -14.70 15.93 -0.14
N ALA A 167 -13.36 15.86 -0.20
CA ALA A 167 -12.65 14.62 -0.48
C ALA A 167 -12.95 13.54 0.58
N ARG A 168 -13.01 13.91 1.87
CA ARG A 168 -13.34 13.02 2.97
C ARG A 168 -14.76 12.47 2.87
N SER A 169 -15.73 13.31 2.53
CA SER A 169 -17.11 12.88 2.33
C SER A 169 -17.23 11.86 1.19
N ALA A 170 -16.51 12.08 0.09
CA ALA A 170 -16.46 11.15 -1.03
C ALA A 170 -15.85 9.78 -0.64
N LEU A 171 -14.76 9.77 0.15
CA LEU A 171 -14.14 8.55 0.66
C LEU A 171 -15.10 7.75 1.56
N THR A 172 -15.89 8.41 2.40
CA THR A 172 -16.87 7.76 3.28
C THR A 172 -17.98 7.09 2.45
N GLN A 173 -18.52 7.77 1.45
CA GLN A 173 -19.56 7.20 0.57
C GLN A 173 -19.06 5.97 -0.19
N VAL A 174 -17.84 6.02 -0.76
CA VAL A 174 -17.24 4.88 -1.47
C VAL A 174 -17.06 3.69 -0.52
N SER A 175 -16.58 3.92 0.71
CA SER A 175 -16.37 2.83 1.69
C SER A 175 -17.68 2.19 2.16
N GLU A 176 -18.79 2.92 2.24
CA GLU A 176 -20.12 2.38 2.57
C GLU A 176 -20.66 1.50 1.43
N VAL A 177 -20.54 1.95 0.19
CA VAL A 177 -20.97 1.18 -0.99
C VAL A 177 -20.18 -0.12 -1.14
N VAL A 178 -18.86 -0.08 -0.92
CA VAL A 178 -17.99 -1.27 -0.97
C VAL A 178 -18.36 -2.25 0.14
N ARG A 179 -18.58 -1.79 1.37
CA ARG A 179 -18.99 -2.65 2.50
C ARG A 179 -20.36 -3.30 2.28
N GLU A 180 -21.31 -2.61 1.66
CA GLU A 180 -22.60 -3.19 1.29
C GLU A 180 -22.46 -4.23 0.17
N GLY A 181 -21.58 -3.98 -0.81
CA GLY A 181 -21.25 -4.93 -1.87
C GLY A 181 -20.58 -6.20 -1.34
N GLU A 182 -19.61 -6.06 -0.43
CA GLU A 182 -18.91 -7.19 0.20
C GLU A 182 -19.82 -8.03 1.10
N LYS A 183 -20.76 -7.42 1.83
CA LYS A 183 -21.76 -8.17 2.61
C LYS A 183 -22.64 -9.07 1.73
N ARG A 184 -22.81 -8.76 0.44
CA ARG A 184 -23.55 -9.57 -0.53
C ARG A 184 -22.72 -10.69 -1.17
N SER A 185 -21.40 -10.70 -1.04
CA SER A 185 -20.49 -11.64 -1.72
C SER A 185 -19.53 -12.39 -0.80
N VAL A 186 -19.86 -12.57 0.47
CA VAL A 186 -19.08 -13.45 1.35
C VAL A 186 -19.24 -14.88 0.88
N VAL A 187 -18.39 -15.27 -0.07
CA VAL A 187 -18.23 -16.67 -0.43
C VAL A 187 -17.61 -17.37 0.78
N PRO A 188 -18.25 -18.38 1.38
CA PRO A 188 -17.67 -19.12 2.50
C PRO A 188 -16.25 -19.55 2.16
N ARG A 189 -15.32 -19.49 3.13
CA ARG A 189 -13.90 -19.87 2.93
C ARG A 189 -13.74 -21.20 2.20
N LYS A 190 -14.58 -22.18 2.54
CA LYS A 190 -14.70 -23.49 1.89
C LYS A 190 -14.94 -23.35 0.37
N GLU A 191 -15.89 -22.55 -0.03
CA GLU A 191 -16.26 -22.36 -1.43
C GLU A 191 -15.17 -21.59 -2.19
N ALA A 192 -14.49 -20.61 -1.54
CA ALA A 192 -13.35 -19.90 -2.11
C ALA A 192 -12.15 -20.83 -2.35
N ILE A 193 -11.85 -21.72 -1.42
CA ILE A 193 -10.80 -22.75 -1.57
C ILE A 193 -11.16 -23.70 -2.71
N LYS A 194 -12.40 -24.20 -2.76
CA LYS A 194 -12.90 -25.09 -3.82
C LYS A 194 -12.72 -24.46 -5.21
N ARG A 195 -13.12 -23.19 -5.37
CA ARG A 195 -12.94 -22.47 -6.65
C ARG A 195 -11.48 -22.31 -7.06
N LYS A 196 -10.57 -22.04 -6.11
CA LYS A 196 -9.12 -21.97 -6.38
C LYS A 196 -8.55 -23.32 -6.81
N LEU A 197 -8.95 -24.41 -6.15
CA LEU A 197 -8.51 -25.76 -6.48
C LEU A 197 -9.02 -26.20 -7.86
N ILE A 198 -10.29 -25.95 -8.18
CA ILE A 198 -10.88 -26.21 -9.51
C ILE A 198 -10.15 -25.38 -10.58
N GLY A 199 -9.89 -24.08 -10.32
CA GLY A 199 -9.12 -23.23 -11.23
C GLY A 199 -7.71 -23.77 -11.48
N PHE A 200 -7.03 -24.28 -10.46
CA PHE A 200 -5.72 -24.90 -10.59
C PHE A 200 -5.76 -26.16 -11.47
N VAL A 201 -6.75 -27.05 -11.25
CA VAL A 201 -6.95 -28.25 -12.08
C VAL A 201 -7.21 -27.91 -13.54
N LEU A 202 -8.05 -26.89 -13.80
CA LEU A 202 -8.34 -26.44 -15.17
C LEU A 202 -7.09 -25.85 -15.86
N LEU A 203 -6.28 -25.09 -15.12
CA LEU A 203 -5.02 -24.54 -15.63
C LEU A 203 -3.97 -25.62 -15.94
N THR A 204 -3.85 -26.64 -15.10
CA THR A 204 -2.94 -27.77 -15.34
C THR A 204 -3.36 -28.60 -16.54
N LYS A 205 -4.66 -28.87 -16.72
CA LYS A 205 -5.21 -29.53 -17.93
C LYS A 205 -4.95 -28.71 -19.21
N ALA A 206 -5.15 -27.40 -19.16
CA ALA A 206 -4.95 -26.52 -20.30
C ALA A 206 -3.46 -26.43 -20.73
N LYS A 207 -2.52 -26.66 -19.80
CA LYS A 207 -1.08 -26.69 -20.06
C LYS A 207 -0.52 -28.06 -20.42
N GLY A 208 -1.38 -29.08 -20.63
CA GLY A 208 -0.93 -30.45 -21.01
C GLY A 208 -0.19 -31.18 -19.90
N ALA A 209 -0.31 -30.76 -18.64
CA ALA A 209 0.25 -31.49 -17.52
C ALA A 209 -0.54 -32.77 -17.25
N ASP A 210 0.21 -33.79 -16.87
CA ASP A 210 -0.22 -35.19 -16.71
C ASP A 210 -1.57 -35.35 -15.97
N SER A 211 -2.47 -36.16 -16.55
CA SER A 211 -3.84 -36.37 -16.08
C SER A 211 -3.92 -36.95 -14.67
N ASP A 212 -2.88 -37.65 -14.21
CA ASP A 212 -2.83 -38.37 -12.94
C ASP A 212 -2.84 -37.42 -11.72
N ASN A 213 -2.10 -36.30 -11.79
CA ASN A 213 -2.09 -35.28 -10.73
C ASN A 213 -3.39 -34.47 -10.65
N SER A 214 -4.06 -34.27 -11.79
CA SER A 214 -5.36 -33.58 -11.83
C SER A 214 -6.47 -34.44 -11.22
N LEU A 215 -6.44 -35.78 -11.42
CA LEU A 215 -7.36 -36.76 -10.82
C LEU A 215 -7.18 -36.81 -9.29
N LYS A 216 -5.93 -36.86 -8.80
CA LYS A 216 -5.64 -36.84 -7.35
C LYS A 216 -6.18 -35.62 -6.64
N VAL A 217 -6.10 -34.43 -7.29
CA VAL A 217 -6.65 -33.19 -6.71
C VAL A 217 -8.18 -33.23 -6.69
N ILE A 218 -8.83 -33.80 -7.70
CA ILE A 218 -10.28 -33.96 -7.72
C ILE A 218 -10.73 -34.93 -6.60
N GLU A 219 -10.10 -36.10 -6.49
CA GLU A 219 -10.38 -37.06 -5.40
C GLU A 219 -10.15 -36.46 -4.01
N MET A 220 -9.13 -35.61 -3.86
CA MET A 220 -8.85 -34.88 -2.62
C MET A 220 -9.98 -33.89 -2.31
N ILE A 221 -10.52 -33.18 -3.29
CA ILE A 221 -11.66 -32.27 -3.13
C ILE A 221 -12.92 -33.07 -2.70
N GLU A 222 -13.20 -34.21 -3.33
CA GLU A 222 -14.33 -35.06 -3.00
C GLU A 222 -14.22 -35.65 -1.57
N ARG A 223 -13.05 -36.15 -1.18
CA ARG A 223 -12.78 -36.58 0.21
C ARG A 223 -12.91 -35.44 1.24
N MET A 224 -12.56 -34.20 0.87
CA MET A 224 -12.76 -33.03 1.73
C MET A 224 -14.26 -32.67 1.84
N GLU A 225 -15.11 -33.04 0.91
CA GLU A 225 -16.56 -32.86 1.01
C GLU A 225 -17.21 -33.88 1.95
N GLU A 226 -16.71 -35.13 1.97
CA GLU A 226 -17.20 -36.20 2.84
C GLU A 226 -16.77 -36.03 4.31
N LYS A 227 -15.59 -35.48 4.58
CA LYS A 227 -15.13 -35.17 5.95
C LYS A 227 -15.64 -33.78 6.39
N ASN A 228 -16.36 -33.77 7.51
CA ASN A 228 -16.80 -32.54 8.15
C ASN A 228 -15.58 -31.63 8.43
N TRP A 229 -15.54 -30.47 7.81
CA TRP A 229 -14.46 -29.44 7.92
C TRP A 229 -14.20 -28.96 9.34
N LYS A 230 -14.94 -29.43 10.35
CA LYS A 230 -14.78 -29.08 11.76
C LYS A 230 -13.45 -29.52 12.37
N ASP A 231 -12.74 -30.47 11.73
CA ASP A 231 -11.49 -31.01 12.26
C ASP A 231 -10.22 -30.32 11.76
N ILE A 232 -10.35 -29.21 11.00
CA ILE A 232 -9.20 -28.45 10.45
C ILE A 232 -8.93 -27.14 11.21
N ASP A 233 -9.88 -26.73 12.07
CA ASP A 233 -9.76 -25.52 12.89
C ASP A 233 -9.34 -25.81 14.36
N SER A 234 -8.84 -27.01 14.67
CA SER A 234 -8.27 -27.40 15.97
C SER A 234 -6.75 -27.36 15.99
#